data_700c4c9d181052fa4569efd8c8d0ca7a
#
_entry.id   700c4c9d181052fa4569efd8c8d0ca7a
#
_cell.length_a   1.000
_cell.length_b   1.000
_cell.length_c   1.000
_cell.angle_alpha   90.00
_cell.angle_beta   90.00
_cell.angle_gamma   90.00
#
_symmetry.space_group_name_H-M   'P 1'
#
loop_
_entity.id
_entity.type
_entity.pdbx_description
1 polymer ?
#
loop_
_entity_poly.entity_id
_entity_poly.type
_entity_poly.pdbx_seq_one_letter_code
_entity_poly.pdbx_strand_id
1 'polypeptide(L)'
;MALLAAVALVAAVVQASTGLGFALILSPAVFALLEPESAVVAITVLGLALNGLVLFGERRRPLVAWREVGPILVAAVPGALCGVLILRALPKSVLQIAVGVAVIGAAVLRARARRDATAPTPGDPRARVALGFATGALSTSAGVNGPPMALWFAHRGLGPAEIRDSLSAAFLALGLIAAVVLAPVLAAADVEIDWGELAAALVCVVAGHAVGRRAFARMDARRYEPLLLAIVVAAGTASIVAGVVTAST
;
A
#
# COMPACT_ATOMS: atom_id res chain seq x y z
N MET A 1 -21.72 1.09 5.70
CA MET A 1 -21.56 2.54 5.33
C MET A 1 -20.66 3.32 6.30
N ALA A 2 -21.07 3.59 7.54
CA ALA A 2 -20.29 4.45 8.45
C ALA A 2 -18.90 3.90 8.81
N LEU A 3 -18.77 2.58 8.95
CA LEU A 3 -17.49 1.95 9.31
C LEU A 3 -16.46 2.07 8.18
N LEU A 4 -16.82 1.77 6.92
CA LEU A 4 -15.92 1.87 5.78
C LEU A 4 -15.44 3.31 5.60
N ALA A 5 -16.36 4.29 5.66
CA ALA A 5 -16.05 5.71 5.55
C ALA A 5 -15.09 6.18 6.67
N ALA A 6 -15.33 5.77 7.92
CA ALA A 6 -14.47 6.11 9.05
C ALA A 6 -13.06 5.49 8.91
N VAL A 7 -12.98 4.23 8.51
CA VAL A 7 -11.68 3.55 8.29
C VAL A 7 -10.94 4.19 7.11
N ALA A 8 -11.65 4.53 6.01
CA ALA A 8 -11.08 5.22 4.85
C ALA A 8 -10.51 6.60 5.23
N LEU A 9 -11.21 7.35 6.09
CA LEU A 9 -10.71 8.64 6.61
C LEU A 9 -9.42 8.47 7.38
N VAL A 10 -9.38 7.55 8.37
CA VAL A 10 -8.19 7.31 9.19
C VAL A 10 -7.04 6.82 8.31
N ALA A 11 -7.30 5.87 7.40
CA ALA A 11 -6.32 5.34 6.48
C ALA A 11 -5.73 6.44 5.57
N ALA A 12 -6.58 7.36 5.09
CA ALA A 12 -6.16 8.48 4.27
C ALA A 12 -5.32 9.51 5.05
N VAL A 13 -5.67 9.80 6.31
CA VAL A 13 -4.85 10.65 7.20
C VAL A 13 -3.45 10.05 7.37
N VAL A 14 -3.39 8.77 7.66
CA VAL A 14 -2.10 8.07 7.88
C VAL A 14 -1.27 8.09 6.60
N GLN A 15 -1.82 7.68 5.45
CA GLN A 15 -1.04 7.68 4.21
C GLN A 15 -0.65 9.08 3.75
N ALA A 16 -1.53 10.06 3.83
CA ALA A 16 -1.20 11.44 3.45
C ALA A 16 -0.12 12.05 4.35
N SER A 17 0.03 11.58 5.59
CA SER A 17 1.06 12.03 6.53
C SER A 17 2.37 11.24 6.44
N THR A 18 2.35 9.99 6.00
CA THR A 18 3.54 9.11 6.01
C THR A 18 3.94 8.58 4.64
N GLY A 19 3.05 8.67 3.64
CA GLY A 19 3.22 8.03 2.32
C GLY A 19 2.84 6.56 2.31
N LEU A 20 2.47 5.97 3.46
CA LEU A 20 2.17 4.56 3.63
C LEU A 20 1.00 4.36 4.58
N GLY A 21 0.22 3.29 4.38
CA GLY A 21 -0.73 2.81 5.39
C GLY A 21 -2.16 2.72 4.93
N PHE A 22 -2.55 3.38 3.82
CA PHE A 22 -3.95 3.35 3.35
C PHE A 22 -4.46 1.93 3.16
N ALA A 23 -3.83 1.17 2.27
CA ALA A 23 -4.23 -0.20 2.01
C ALA A 23 -4.06 -1.12 3.22
N LEU A 24 -3.03 -0.87 4.05
CA LEU A 24 -2.77 -1.66 5.25
C LEU A 24 -3.87 -1.53 6.32
N ILE A 25 -4.43 -0.32 6.46
CA ILE A 25 -5.51 -0.04 7.42
C ILE A 25 -6.86 -0.39 6.81
N LEU A 26 -7.06 -0.06 5.53
CA LEU A 26 -8.33 -0.26 4.84
C LEU A 26 -8.59 -1.73 4.51
N SER A 27 -7.55 -2.47 4.07
CA SER A 27 -7.69 -3.85 3.59
C SER A 27 -8.36 -4.79 4.61
N PRO A 28 -7.94 -4.89 5.89
CA PRO A 28 -8.60 -5.76 6.84
C PRO A 28 -10.10 -5.46 7.00
N ALA A 29 -10.46 -4.16 7.02
CA ALA A 29 -11.86 -3.75 7.20
C ALA A 29 -12.70 -4.06 5.95
N VAL A 30 -12.18 -3.75 4.76
CA VAL A 30 -12.90 -3.96 3.50
C VAL A 30 -13.07 -5.45 3.22
N PHE A 31 -12.04 -6.25 3.43
CA PHE A 31 -12.12 -7.71 3.30
C PHE A 31 -13.01 -8.38 4.36
N ALA A 32 -13.27 -7.74 5.49
CA ALA A 32 -14.25 -8.25 6.45
C ALA A 32 -15.70 -7.95 6.05
N LEU A 33 -15.92 -6.88 5.26
CA LEU A 33 -17.24 -6.37 4.90
C LEU A 33 -17.68 -6.77 3.48
N LEU A 34 -16.74 -6.96 2.56
CA LEU A 34 -16.99 -7.19 1.14
C LEU A 34 -16.36 -8.49 0.68
N GLU A 35 -16.89 -9.03 -0.41
CA GLU A 35 -16.27 -10.13 -1.15
C GLU A 35 -14.90 -9.70 -1.69
N PRO A 36 -13.96 -10.67 -1.89
CA PRO A 36 -12.56 -10.35 -2.24
C PRO A 36 -12.43 -9.45 -3.46
N GLU A 37 -13.21 -9.67 -4.51
CA GLU A 37 -13.17 -8.90 -5.76
C GLU A 37 -13.63 -7.46 -5.53
N SER A 38 -14.77 -7.26 -4.86
CA SER A 38 -15.32 -5.95 -4.50
C SER A 38 -14.37 -5.20 -3.55
N ALA A 39 -13.73 -5.93 -2.63
CA ALA A 39 -12.73 -5.38 -1.71
C ALA A 39 -11.52 -4.82 -2.46
N VAL A 40 -10.96 -5.56 -3.41
CA VAL A 40 -9.81 -5.12 -4.21
C VAL A 40 -10.17 -3.91 -5.08
N VAL A 41 -11.38 -3.88 -5.67
CA VAL A 41 -11.87 -2.72 -6.42
C VAL A 41 -11.96 -1.49 -5.53
N ALA A 42 -12.59 -1.58 -4.37
CA ALA A 42 -12.74 -0.46 -3.45
C ALA A 42 -11.38 0.10 -3.01
N ILE A 43 -10.43 -0.78 -2.61
CA ILE A 43 -9.08 -0.38 -2.24
C ILE A 43 -8.36 0.30 -3.40
N THR A 44 -8.51 -0.24 -4.61
CA THR A 44 -7.85 0.30 -5.82
C THR A 44 -8.39 1.68 -6.16
N VAL A 45 -9.71 1.85 -6.23
CA VAL A 45 -10.34 3.13 -6.59
C VAL A 45 -10.03 4.21 -5.57
N LEU A 46 -10.22 3.92 -4.27
CA LEU A 46 -9.94 4.87 -3.21
C LEU A 46 -8.43 5.17 -3.10
N GLY A 47 -7.58 4.17 -3.34
CA GLY A 47 -6.13 4.32 -3.39
C GLY A 47 -5.66 5.18 -4.56
N LEU A 48 -6.22 5.01 -5.76
CA LEU A 48 -5.94 5.85 -6.93
C LEU A 48 -6.29 7.30 -6.64
N ALA A 49 -7.47 7.55 -6.07
CA ALA A 49 -7.92 8.89 -5.70
C ALA A 49 -6.97 9.54 -4.68
N LEU A 50 -6.61 8.83 -3.60
CA LEU A 50 -5.72 9.35 -2.57
C LEU A 50 -4.32 9.65 -3.11
N ASN A 51 -3.72 8.73 -3.87
CA ASN A 51 -2.38 8.92 -4.42
C ASN A 51 -2.36 10.05 -5.46
N GLY A 52 -3.42 10.18 -6.26
CA GLY A 52 -3.62 11.33 -7.14
C GLY A 52 -3.69 12.65 -6.38
N LEU A 53 -4.42 12.70 -5.25
CA LEU A 53 -4.49 13.88 -4.39
C LEU A 53 -3.12 14.22 -3.76
N VAL A 54 -2.34 13.24 -3.35
CA VAL A 54 -0.99 13.48 -2.80
C VAL A 54 -0.06 14.08 -3.85
N LEU A 55 -0.09 13.57 -5.08
CA LEU A 55 0.80 14.01 -6.15
C LEU A 55 0.39 15.32 -6.80
N PHE A 56 -0.92 15.50 -7.03
CA PHE A 56 -1.42 16.61 -7.86
C PHE A 56 -2.23 17.62 -7.05
N GLY A 57 -2.76 17.25 -5.88
CA GLY A 57 -3.55 18.13 -5.01
C GLY A 57 -2.71 19.08 -4.16
N GLU A 58 -1.41 18.91 -4.12
CA GLU A 58 -0.50 19.79 -3.39
C GLU A 58 0.12 20.83 -4.35
N ARG A 59 0.15 22.11 -3.91
CA ARG A 59 0.69 23.22 -4.73
C ARG A 59 2.23 23.22 -4.83
N ARG A 60 2.86 22.05 -4.89
CA ARG A 60 4.29 21.85 -5.04
C ARG A 60 4.58 20.76 -6.07
N ARG A 61 5.77 20.78 -6.66
CA ARG A 61 6.22 19.69 -7.54
C ARG A 61 6.55 18.46 -6.70
N PRO A 62 6.03 17.26 -7.05
CA PRO A 62 6.38 16.02 -6.37
C PRO A 62 7.87 15.70 -6.50
N LEU A 63 8.46 15.24 -5.40
CA LEU A 63 9.86 14.79 -5.36
C LEU A 63 9.92 13.28 -5.56
N VAL A 64 9.71 12.81 -6.78
CA VAL A 64 9.71 11.38 -7.09
C VAL A 64 11.08 10.90 -7.53
N ALA A 65 11.62 9.90 -6.83
CA ALA A 65 12.88 9.23 -7.18
C ALA A 65 12.69 8.24 -8.35
N TRP A 66 12.43 8.73 -9.56
CA TRP A 66 12.13 7.91 -10.75
C TRP A 66 13.18 6.86 -11.08
N ARG A 67 14.45 7.09 -10.72
CA ARG A 67 15.54 6.11 -10.89
C ARG A 67 15.34 4.84 -10.05
N GLU A 68 14.62 4.97 -8.92
CA GLU A 68 14.27 3.84 -8.05
C GLU A 68 12.89 3.28 -8.42
N VAL A 69 11.91 4.16 -8.63
CA VAL A 69 10.51 3.79 -8.91
C VAL A 69 10.34 3.09 -10.26
N GLY A 70 10.96 3.61 -11.32
CA GLY A 70 10.76 3.12 -12.69
C GLY A 70 11.07 1.62 -12.85
N PRO A 71 12.27 1.14 -12.49
CA PRO A 71 12.59 -0.28 -12.58
C PRO A 71 11.70 -1.20 -11.72
N ILE A 72 11.26 -0.70 -10.55
CA ILE A 72 10.31 -1.42 -9.69
C ILE A 72 8.98 -1.59 -10.41
N LEU A 73 8.45 -0.54 -11.04
CA LEU A 73 7.19 -0.58 -11.79
C LEU A 73 7.26 -1.52 -12.99
N VAL A 74 8.36 -1.52 -13.74
CA VAL A 74 8.54 -2.44 -14.87
C VAL A 74 8.50 -3.90 -14.40
N ALA A 75 9.19 -4.22 -13.31
CA ALA A 75 9.19 -5.56 -12.72
C ALA A 75 7.86 -5.92 -12.05
N ALA A 76 7.06 -4.92 -11.66
CA ALA A 76 5.75 -5.15 -11.04
C ALA A 76 4.70 -5.64 -12.05
N VAL A 77 4.84 -5.35 -13.35
CA VAL A 77 3.88 -5.81 -14.36
C VAL A 77 3.75 -7.34 -14.39
N PRO A 78 4.82 -8.11 -14.60
CA PRO A 78 4.73 -9.58 -14.53
C PRO A 78 4.34 -10.07 -13.14
N GLY A 79 4.72 -9.38 -12.07
CA GLY A 79 4.27 -9.65 -10.71
C GLY A 79 2.76 -9.52 -10.56
N ALA A 80 2.17 -8.47 -11.09
CA ALA A 80 0.73 -8.24 -11.04
C ALA A 80 -0.07 -9.35 -11.75
N LEU A 81 0.42 -9.84 -12.88
CA LEU A 81 -0.19 -10.99 -13.58
C LEU A 81 -0.15 -12.26 -12.69
N CYS A 82 1.00 -12.54 -12.08
CA CYS A 82 1.11 -13.65 -11.13
C CYS A 82 0.20 -13.47 -9.90
N GLY A 83 0.03 -12.23 -9.43
CA GLY A 83 -0.83 -11.91 -8.29
C GLY A 83 -2.31 -12.22 -8.54
N VAL A 84 -2.80 -12.06 -9.76
CA VAL A 84 -4.17 -12.48 -10.14
C VAL A 84 -4.34 -14.00 -10.05
N LEU A 85 -3.35 -14.76 -10.50
CA LEU A 85 -3.37 -16.21 -10.36
C LEU A 85 -3.36 -16.64 -8.88
N ILE A 86 -2.55 -15.96 -8.07
CA ILE A 86 -2.48 -16.17 -6.62
C ILE A 86 -3.83 -15.85 -5.96
N LEU A 87 -4.46 -14.73 -6.32
CA LEU A 87 -5.79 -14.33 -5.80
C LEU A 87 -6.85 -15.39 -6.04
N ARG A 88 -6.80 -16.03 -7.21
CA ARG A 88 -7.76 -17.09 -7.60
C ARG A 88 -7.44 -18.47 -7.01
N ALA A 89 -6.18 -18.74 -6.71
CA ALA A 89 -5.69 -20.06 -6.29
C ALA A 89 -5.64 -20.24 -4.77
N LEU A 90 -5.46 -19.16 -4.00
CA LEU A 90 -5.23 -19.25 -2.57
C LEU A 90 -6.42 -18.71 -1.76
N PRO A 91 -6.75 -19.37 -0.63
CA PRO A 91 -7.72 -18.83 0.33
C PRO A 91 -7.26 -17.48 0.88
N LYS A 92 -8.23 -16.60 1.14
CA LYS A 92 -8.02 -15.26 1.69
C LYS A 92 -7.16 -15.27 2.98
N SER A 93 -7.39 -16.24 3.87
CA SER A 93 -6.62 -16.41 5.11
C SER A 93 -5.13 -16.60 4.87
N VAL A 94 -4.77 -17.45 3.89
CA VAL A 94 -3.36 -17.69 3.52
C VAL A 94 -2.71 -16.43 2.99
N LEU A 95 -3.40 -15.68 2.13
CA LEU A 95 -2.90 -14.41 1.59
C LEU A 95 -2.67 -13.37 2.70
N GLN A 96 -3.61 -13.23 3.64
CA GLN A 96 -3.49 -12.29 4.77
C GLN A 96 -2.31 -12.65 5.67
N ILE A 97 -2.13 -13.93 6.01
CA ILE A 97 -1.01 -14.39 6.84
C ILE A 97 0.32 -14.16 6.10
N ALA A 98 0.42 -14.54 4.83
CA ALA A 98 1.64 -14.38 4.04
C ALA A 98 2.07 -12.91 3.93
N VAL A 99 1.12 -12.01 3.68
CA VAL A 99 1.37 -10.56 3.65
C VAL A 99 1.85 -10.07 5.01
N GLY A 100 1.17 -10.43 6.08
CA GLY A 100 1.54 -10.01 7.44
C GLY A 100 2.95 -10.47 7.83
N VAL A 101 3.29 -11.72 7.54
CA VAL A 101 4.64 -12.28 7.79
C VAL A 101 5.70 -11.55 6.95
N ALA A 102 5.45 -11.33 5.65
CA ALA A 102 6.39 -10.61 4.78
C ALA A 102 6.63 -9.17 5.25
N VAL A 103 5.58 -8.48 5.67
CA VAL A 103 5.62 -7.10 6.18
C VAL A 103 6.41 -7.01 7.49
N ILE A 104 6.12 -7.88 8.45
CA ILE A 104 6.86 -7.92 9.73
C ILE A 104 8.32 -8.33 9.50
N GLY A 105 8.56 -9.33 8.65
CA GLY A 105 9.91 -9.75 8.29
C GLY A 105 10.73 -8.60 7.71
N ALA A 106 10.17 -7.84 6.77
CA ALA A 106 10.81 -6.66 6.20
C ALA A 106 11.10 -5.59 7.27
N ALA A 107 10.16 -5.32 8.19
CA ALA A 107 10.36 -4.37 9.29
C ALA A 107 11.48 -4.80 10.25
N VAL A 108 11.54 -6.09 10.59
CA VAL A 108 12.60 -6.65 11.44
C VAL A 108 13.96 -6.56 10.76
N LEU A 109 14.04 -6.91 9.48
CA LEU A 109 15.29 -6.78 8.70
C LEU A 109 15.76 -5.32 8.66
N ARG A 110 14.85 -4.37 8.45
CA ARG A 110 15.19 -2.94 8.49
C ARG A 110 15.69 -2.49 9.87
N ALA A 111 15.01 -2.91 10.94
CA ALA A 111 15.43 -2.57 12.30
C ALA A 111 16.80 -3.14 12.66
N ARG A 112 17.15 -4.31 12.14
CA ARG A 112 18.50 -4.91 12.29
C ARG A 112 19.55 -4.16 11.48
N ALA A 113 19.28 -3.87 10.21
CA ALA A 113 20.20 -3.14 9.33
C ALA A 113 20.56 -1.73 9.85
N ARG A 114 19.70 -1.10 10.64
CA ARG A 114 20.00 0.18 11.32
C ARG A 114 21.08 0.07 12.41
N ARG A 115 21.22 -1.10 13.02
CA ARG A 115 22.23 -1.32 14.06
C ARG A 115 23.62 -1.50 13.46
N ASP A 116 23.67 -1.99 12.21
CA ASP A 116 24.92 -2.25 11.48
C ASP A 116 25.20 -1.10 10.50
N ALA A 117 25.31 0.14 10.98
CA ALA A 117 25.39 1.38 10.20
C ALA A 117 26.53 1.36 9.15
N THR A 118 26.38 0.54 8.12
CA THR A 118 27.17 0.60 6.90
C THR A 118 26.48 1.53 5.90
N ALA A 119 27.29 2.29 5.14
CA ALA A 119 26.84 3.24 4.13
C ALA A 119 25.81 2.61 3.17
N PRO A 120 24.88 3.41 2.58
CA PRO A 120 23.90 2.89 1.64
C PRO A 120 24.60 2.11 0.52
N THR A 121 24.46 0.80 0.51
CA THR A 121 24.99 -0.04 -0.55
C THR A 121 24.28 0.30 -1.86
N PRO A 122 24.98 0.46 -3.02
CA PRO A 122 24.33 0.58 -4.30
C PRO A 122 23.31 -0.57 -4.42
N GLY A 123 22.03 -0.23 -4.59
CA GLY A 123 20.96 -1.22 -4.58
C GLY A 123 21.21 -2.29 -5.64
N ASP A 124 21.27 -3.54 -5.23
CA ASP A 124 21.42 -4.67 -6.15
C ASP A 124 20.25 -4.63 -7.17
N PRO A 125 20.54 -4.55 -8.48
CA PRO A 125 19.51 -4.58 -9.52
C PRO A 125 18.57 -5.79 -9.40
N ARG A 126 19.10 -6.95 -8.95
CA ARG A 126 18.31 -8.16 -8.74
C ARG A 126 17.32 -8.00 -7.59
N ALA A 127 17.75 -7.41 -6.49
CA ALA A 127 16.89 -7.13 -5.33
C ALA A 127 15.78 -6.12 -5.72
N ARG A 128 16.07 -5.14 -6.57
CA ARG A 128 15.09 -4.18 -7.09
C ARG A 128 14.04 -4.85 -7.98
N VAL A 129 14.46 -5.74 -8.88
CA VAL A 129 13.55 -6.53 -9.73
C VAL A 129 12.68 -7.45 -8.87
N ALA A 130 13.27 -8.16 -7.91
CA ALA A 130 12.54 -9.03 -6.98
C ALA A 130 11.52 -8.24 -6.15
N LEU A 131 11.90 -7.03 -5.67
CA LEU A 131 10.99 -6.13 -4.97
C LEU A 131 9.82 -5.72 -5.86
N GLY A 132 10.09 -5.31 -7.11
CA GLY A 132 9.06 -4.92 -8.07
C GLY A 132 8.09 -6.06 -8.34
N PHE A 133 8.59 -7.26 -8.64
CA PHE A 133 7.77 -8.44 -8.85
C PHE A 133 6.89 -8.77 -7.64
N ALA A 134 7.49 -8.82 -6.45
CA ALA A 134 6.75 -9.09 -5.22
C ALA A 134 5.68 -8.00 -4.95
N THR A 135 6.01 -6.74 -5.18
CA THR A 135 5.09 -5.61 -4.98
C THR A 135 3.92 -5.68 -5.95
N GLY A 136 4.16 -6.03 -7.22
CA GLY A 136 3.11 -6.25 -8.22
C GLY A 136 2.20 -7.41 -7.85
N ALA A 137 2.77 -8.54 -7.44
CA ALA A 137 2.02 -9.71 -7.01
C ALA A 137 1.14 -9.41 -5.79
N LEU A 138 1.68 -8.74 -4.77
CA LEU A 138 0.94 -8.35 -3.57
C LEU A 138 -0.14 -7.30 -3.86
N SER A 139 0.10 -6.41 -4.84
CA SER A 139 -0.88 -5.39 -5.25
C SER A 139 -2.18 -5.99 -5.77
N THR A 140 -2.09 -7.01 -6.62
CA THR A 140 -3.27 -7.64 -7.26
C THR A 140 -3.84 -8.81 -6.46
N SER A 141 -3.06 -9.45 -5.57
CA SER A 141 -3.53 -10.57 -4.76
C SER A 141 -4.14 -10.14 -3.41
N ALA A 142 -3.61 -9.09 -2.79
CA ALA A 142 -3.99 -8.69 -1.44
C ALA A 142 -4.25 -7.18 -1.28
N GLY A 143 -4.07 -6.40 -2.33
CA GLY A 143 -4.21 -4.94 -2.30
C GLY A 143 -3.12 -4.23 -1.45
N VAL A 144 -2.08 -4.95 -1.01
CA VAL A 144 -1.05 -4.44 -0.09
C VAL A 144 0.33 -4.51 -0.75
N ASN A 145 0.96 -3.37 -0.96
CA ASN A 145 2.23 -3.28 -1.69
C ASN A 145 3.27 -2.33 -1.04
N GLY A 146 2.88 -1.60 -0.02
CA GLY A 146 3.64 -0.46 0.51
C GLY A 146 4.89 -0.78 1.31
N PRO A 147 4.84 -1.65 2.33
CA PRO A 147 5.92 -1.79 3.29
C PRO A 147 7.28 -2.16 2.70
N PRO A 148 7.39 -3.13 1.76
CA PRO A 148 8.69 -3.45 1.17
C PRO A 148 9.30 -2.27 0.40
N MET A 149 8.48 -1.49 -0.32
CA MET A 149 8.95 -0.31 -1.05
C MET A 149 9.37 0.82 -0.11
N ALA A 150 8.60 1.07 0.96
CA ALA A 150 8.93 2.09 1.95
C ALA A 150 10.28 1.80 2.62
N LEU A 151 10.50 0.55 2.98
CA LEU A 151 11.77 0.10 3.55
C LEU A 151 12.93 0.19 2.56
N TRP A 152 12.69 -0.13 1.29
CA TRP A 152 13.68 0.05 0.22
C TRP A 152 14.09 1.51 0.07
N PHE A 153 13.13 2.42 -0.07
CA PHE A 153 13.43 3.85 -0.22
C PHE A 153 14.12 4.44 1.00
N ALA A 154 13.72 4.03 2.21
CA ALA A 154 14.42 4.42 3.43
C ALA A 154 15.86 3.88 3.49
N HIS A 155 16.09 2.65 3.01
CA HIS A 155 17.44 2.08 2.91
C HIS A 155 18.31 2.82 1.89
N ARG A 156 17.70 3.35 0.83
CA ARG A 156 18.38 4.18 -0.18
C ARG A 156 18.70 5.60 0.29
N GLY A 157 18.36 5.94 1.51
CA GLY A 157 18.63 7.24 2.11
C GLY A 157 17.77 8.38 1.58
N LEU A 158 16.63 8.08 0.96
CA LEU A 158 15.69 9.10 0.52
C LEU A 158 15.11 9.86 1.71
N GLY A 159 14.91 11.17 1.56
CA GLY A 159 14.27 12.01 2.56
C GLY A 159 12.76 11.71 2.71
N PRO A 160 12.14 12.13 3.83
CA PRO A 160 10.71 11.86 4.08
C PRO A 160 9.78 12.30 2.95
N ALA A 161 10.02 13.47 2.35
CA ALA A 161 9.23 13.99 1.23
C ALA A 161 9.42 13.15 -0.05
N GLU A 162 10.66 12.74 -0.33
CA GLU A 162 10.97 11.87 -1.48
C GLU A 162 10.36 10.49 -1.31
N ILE A 163 10.42 9.91 -0.10
CA ILE A 163 9.78 8.60 0.21
C ILE A 163 8.28 8.71 -0.01
N ARG A 164 7.63 9.71 0.58
CA ARG A 164 6.18 9.93 0.49
C ARG A 164 5.71 10.08 -0.95
N ASP A 165 6.36 10.92 -1.73
CA ASP A 165 5.99 11.20 -3.11
C ASP A 165 6.31 10.02 -4.03
N SER A 166 7.45 9.34 -3.83
CA SER A 166 7.84 8.14 -4.59
C SER A 166 6.89 6.97 -4.33
N LEU A 167 6.47 6.76 -3.07
CA LEU A 167 5.46 5.76 -2.73
C LEU A 167 4.12 6.09 -3.39
N SER A 168 3.67 7.35 -3.31
CA SER A 168 2.40 7.75 -3.92
C SER A 168 2.42 7.60 -5.44
N ALA A 169 3.52 7.94 -6.11
CA ALA A 169 3.68 7.73 -7.54
C ALA A 169 3.67 6.24 -7.92
N ALA A 170 4.38 5.43 -7.15
CA ALA A 170 4.40 3.99 -7.34
C ALA A 170 3.02 3.36 -7.10
N PHE A 171 2.32 3.75 -6.05
CA PHE A 171 0.97 3.23 -5.75
C PHE A 171 -0.06 3.68 -6.77
N LEU A 172 0.03 4.90 -7.29
CA LEU A 172 -0.82 5.35 -8.39
C LEU A 172 -0.60 4.47 -9.64
N ALA A 173 0.65 4.26 -10.02
CA ALA A 173 0.99 3.42 -11.18
C ALA A 173 0.60 1.95 -10.95
N LEU A 174 0.88 1.38 -9.78
CA LEU A 174 0.48 0.01 -9.42
C LEU A 174 -1.05 -0.16 -9.38
N GLY A 175 -1.77 0.83 -8.88
CA GLY A 175 -3.23 0.86 -8.91
C GLY A 175 -3.78 0.86 -10.33
N LEU A 176 -3.17 1.63 -11.26
CA LEU A 176 -3.53 1.60 -12.67
C LEU A 176 -3.21 0.26 -13.33
N ILE A 177 -2.03 -0.31 -13.04
CA ILE A 177 -1.67 -1.66 -13.50
C ILE A 177 -2.67 -2.68 -12.98
N ALA A 178 -2.98 -2.64 -11.69
CA ALA A 178 -3.96 -3.55 -11.08
C ALA A 178 -5.35 -3.39 -11.70
N ALA A 179 -5.82 -2.18 -11.93
CA ALA A 179 -7.11 -1.93 -12.58
C ALA A 179 -7.18 -2.54 -13.98
N VAL A 180 -6.12 -2.38 -14.79
CA VAL A 180 -6.05 -2.97 -16.14
C VAL A 180 -5.98 -4.49 -16.09
N VAL A 181 -5.15 -5.06 -15.21
CA VAL A 181 -4.93 -6.51 -15.11
C VAL A 181 -6.15 -7.22 -14.51
N LEU A 182 -6.85 -6.60 -13.57
CA LEU A 182 -8.06 -7.14 -12.94
C LEU A 182 -9.32 -6.92 -13.78
N ALA A 183 -9.35 -5.96 -14.70
CA ALA A 183 -10.54 -5.62 -15.49
C ALA A 183 -11.23 -6.84 -16.11
N PRO A 184 -10.54 -7.79 -16.79
CA PRO A 184 -11.20 -8.97 -17.37
C PRO A 184 -11.72 -9.94 -16.29
N VAL A 185 -11.10 -9.96 -15.10
CA VAL A 185 -11.55 -10.79 -13.98
C VAL A 185 -12.84 -10.23 -13.40
N LEU A 186 -12.88 -8.91 -13.23
CA LEU A 186 -14.04 -8.19 -12.69
C LEU A 186 -15.23 -8.18 -13.66
N ALA A 187 -14.95 -8.13 -14.96
CA ALA A 187 -15.99 -8.23 -15.99
C ALA A 187 -16.64 -9.64 -16.07
N ALA A 188 -15.91 -10.67 -15.64
CA ALA A 188 -16.41 -12.05 -15.60
C ALA A 188 -17.08 -12.41 -14.26
N ALA A 189 -16.83 -11.64 -13.21
CA ALA A 189 -17.45 -11.77 -11.91
C ALA A 189 -18.58 -10.74 -11.81
N ASP A 190 -19.77 -11.16 -11.36
CA ASP A 190 -20.88 -10.23 -11.05
C ASP A 190 -20.53 -9.44 -9.79
N VAL A 191 -19.62 -8.47 -9.95
CA VAL A 191 -19.12 -7.66 -8.83
C VAL A 191 -20.14 -6.59 -8.48
N GLU A 192 -20.85 -6.79 -7.39
CA GLU A 192 -21.76 -5.77 -6.84
C GLU A 192 -20.95 -4.70 -6.10
N ILE A 193 -21.05 -3.46 -6.58
CA ILE A 193 -20.43 -2.30 -5.96
C ILE A 193 -21.53 -1.35 -5.50
N ASP A 194 -21.59 -1.09 -4.20
CA ASP A 194 -22.41 0.01 -3.68
C ASP A 194 -21.70 1.34 -3.96
N TRP A 195 -22.10 1.98 -5.06
CA TRP A 195 -21.55 3.27 -5.49
C TRP A 195 -21.78 4.38 -4.47
N GLY A 196 -22.87 4.31 -3.68
CA GLY A 196 -23.16 5.28 -2.62
C GLY A 196 -22.16 5.17 -1.47
N GLU A 197 -21.86 3.94 -1.07
CA GLU A 197 -20.86 3.67 -0.03
C GLU A 197 -19.45 4.06 -0.49
N LEU A 198 -19.11 3.76 -1.73
CA LEU A 198 -17.81 4.12 -2.33
C LEU A 198 -17.65 5.64 -2.44
N ALA A 199 -18.71 6.36 -2.84
CA ALA A 199 -18.71 7.83 -2.89
C ALA A 199 -18.54 8.46 -1.50
N ALA A 200 -19.24 7.95 -0.49
CA ALA A 200 -19.08 8.40 0.90
C ALA A 200 -17.64 8.16 1.41
N ALA A 201 -17.07 6.99 1.12
CA ALA A 201 -15.68 6.68 1.45
C ALA A 201 -14.70 7.61 0.72
N LEU A 202 -14.97 7.98 -0.54
CA LEU A 202 -14.15 8.91 -1.32
C LEU A 202 -14.15 10.33 -0.71
N VAL A 203 -15.30 10.81 -0.24
CA VAL A 203 -15.37 12.10 0.49
C VAL A 203 -14.52 12.05 1.75
N CYS A 204 -14.58 10.93 2.50
CA CYS A 204 -13.73 10.72 3.67
C CYS A 204 -12.25 10.65 3.34
N VAL A 205 -11.87 10.06 2.19
CA VAL A 205 -10.48 10.05 1.69
C VAL A 205 -10.00 11.48 1.40
N VAL A 206 -10.80 12.32 0.76
CA VAL A 206 -10.46 13.74 0.49
C VAL A 206 -10.27 14.50 1.80
N ALA A 207 -11.19 14.35 2.75
CA ALA A 207 -11.08 14.97 4.07
C ALA A 207 -9.83 14.49 4.83
N GLY A 208 -9.59 13.17 4.83
CA GLY A 208 -8.41 12.55 5.45
C GLY A 208 -7.09 13.03 4.82
N HIS A 209 -7.04 13.15 3.48
CA HIS A 209 -5.89 13.73 2.79
C HIS A 209 -5.62 15.18 3.27
N ALA A 210 -6.63 16.00 3.39
CA ALA A 210 -6.48 17.40 3.83
C ALA A 210 -5.91 17.50 5.25
N VAL A 211 -6.35 16.62 6.17
CA VAL A 211 -5.83 16.53 7.54
C VAL A 211 -4.41 15.97 7.55
N GLY A 212 -4.17 14.86 6.85
CA GLY A 212 -2.86 14.20 6.80
C GLY A 212 -1.76 15.07 6.20
N ARG A 213 -2.09 15.86 5.17
CA ARG A 213 -1.17 16.85 4.59
C ARG A 213 -0.73 17.89 5.62
N ARG A 214 -1.66 18.37 6.46
CA ARG A 214 -1.30 19.32 7.54
C ARG A 214 -0.42 18.66 8.61
N ALA A 215 -0.70 17.41 8.93
CA ALA A 215 0.11 16.63 9.86
C ALA A 215 1.54 16.43 9.33
N PHE A 216 1.68 16.06 8.05
CA PHE A 216 2.99 15.91 7.41
C PHE A 216 3.82 17.21 7.43
N ALA A 217 3.18 18.35 7.12
CA ALA A 217 3.84 19.66 7.12
C ALA A 217 4.41 20.07 8.49
N ARG A 218 3.92 19.46 9.58
CA ARG A 218 4.38 19.69 10.97
C ARG A 218 5.26 18.56 11.51
N MET A 219 5.50 17.53 10.73
CA MET A 219 6.23 16.33 11.17
C MET A 219 7.73 16.57 11.11
N ASP A 220 8.44 16.31 12.21
CA ASP A 220 9.89 16.28 12.25
C ASP A 220 10.41 15.00 11.55
N ALA A 221 11.46 15.15 10.73
CA ALA A 221 12.12 14.04 10.05
C ALA A 221 12.57 12.92 11.01
N ARG A 222 12.93 13.26 12.25
CA ARG A 222 13.33 12.29 13.28
C ARG A 222 12.19 11.39 13.73
N ARG A 223 10.93 11.87 13.65
CA ARG A 223 9.73 11.13 14.06
C ARG A 223 9.13 10.33 12.91
N TYR A 224 9.48 10.66 11.67
CA TYR A 224 8.91 10.04 10.47
C TYR A 224 9.20 8.52 10.42
N GLU A 225 10.46 8.12 10.54
CA GLU A 225 10.86 6.71 10.40
C GLU A 225 10.32 5.80 11.53
N PRO A 226 10.39 6.19 12.82
CA PRO A 226 9.74 5.40 13.88
C PRO A 226 8.24 5.24 13.68
N LEU A 227 7.56 6.29 13.23
CA LEU A 227 6.13 6.24 12.93
C LEU A 227 5.84 5.29 11.77
N LEU A 228 6.62 5.37 10.69
CA LEU A 228 6.52 4.47 9.54
C LEU A 228 6.66 2.99 9.97
N LEU A 229 7.69 2.68 10.76
CA LEU A 229 7.92 1.33 11.28
C LEU A 229 6.78 0.85 12.19
N ALA A 230 6.27 1.72 13.06
CA ALA A 230 5.14 1.39 13.95
C ALA A 230 3.90 1.04 13.14
N ILE A 231 3.57 1.82 12.10
CA ILE A 231 2.44 1.56 11.20
C ILE A 231 2.63 0.23 10.46
N VAL A 232 3.83 -0.03 9.96
CA VAL A 232 4.17 -1.27 9.24
C VAL A 232 3.98 -2.49 10.15
N VAL A 233 4.49 -2.44 11.38
CA VAL A 233 4.38 -3.55 12.34
C VAL A 233 2.90 -3.75 12.77
N ALA A 234 2.21 -2.67 13.09
CA ALA A 234 0.80 -2.75 13.48
C ALA A 234 -0.07 -3.35 12.36
N ALA A 235 0.15 -2.92 11.12
CA ALA A 235 -0.57 -3.42 9.96
C ALA A 235 -0.24 -4.89 9.64
N GLY A 236 1.03 -5.28 9.72
CA GLY A 236 1.45 -6.68 9.55
C GLY A 236 0.83 -7.59 10.60
N THR A 237 0.80 -7.14 11.87
CA THR A 237 0.14 -7.88 12.96
C THR A 237 -1.36 -7.99 12.73
N ALA A 238 -2.03 -6.90 12.35
CA ALA A 238 -3.46 -6.91 12.04
C ALA A 238 -3.78 -7.86 10.88
N SER A 239 -2.94 -7.90 9.83
CA SER A 239 -3.11 -8.82 8.71
C SER A 239 -2.99 -10.29 9.12
N ILE A 240 -2.04 -10.65 10.00
CA ILE A 240 -1.91 -12.02 10.52
C ILE A 240 -3.13 -12.39 11.36
N VAL A 241 -3.53 -11.51 12.28
CA VAL A 241 -4.70 -11.75 13.16
C VAL A 241 -5.96 -11.97 12.30
N ALA A 242 -6.18 -11.11 11.31
CA ALA A 242 -7.31 -11.25 10.39
C ALA A 242 -7.27 -12.59 9.64
N GLY A 243 -6.09 -13.00 9.15
CA GLY A 243 -5.91 -14.29 8.46
C GLY A 243 -6.18 -15.48 9.35
N VAL A 244 -5.71 -15.47 10.61
CA VAL A 244 -5.96 -16.55 11.58
C VAL A 244 -7.45 -16.62 11.93
N VAL A 245 -8.10 -15.49 12.17
CA VAL A 245 -9.55 -15.45 12.46
C VAL A 245 -10.34 -16.00 11.27
N THR A 246 -10.01 -15.58 10.05
CA THR A 246 -10.68 -16.08 8.83
C THR A 246 -10.44 -17.58 8.58
N ALA A 247 -9.31 -18.13 9.03
CA ALA A 247 -9.02 -19.56 8.90
C ALA A 247 -9.75 -20.42 9.94
N SER A 248 -10.21 -19.83 11.05
CA SER A 248 -10.91 -20.52 12.14
C SER A 248 -12.43 -20.48 12.04
N THR A 249 -12.96 -19.69 11.11
CA THR A 249 -14.41 -19.61 10.77
C THR A 249 -14.73 -20.40 9.55
#